data_b76279f659d4e78ff621a2a225a34ab5
#
_entry.id   b76279f659d4e78ff621a2a225a34ab5
#
_cell.length_a   1.000
_cell.length_b   1.000
_cell.length_c   1.000
_cell.angle_alpha   90.00
_cell.angle_beta   90.00
_cell.angle_gamma   90.00
#
_symmetry.space_group_name_H-M   'P 1'
#
loop_
_entity.id
_entity.type
_entity.pdbx_description
1 polymer ?
#
loop_
_entity_poly.entity_id
_entity_poly.type
_entity_poly.pdbx_seq_one_letter_code
_entity_poly.pdbx_strand_id
1 'polypeptide(L)'
;MKKLLLSIFILGNCFIVYGQNEDSLFVVNHIITQIIANKDLDKVKQLVVSYQNPNLNPLYLVTGLVKKGGKWKIAINPVRASIGRNGFASANKKLEGDGKTPTGLYDLGQLYSYEGGVKTKIPFQQVDSLDKWIDDSSSEDYNKYVRGATNATSFEYLKLKSIDYKYCMVIEYNTHPVVKGKGSAIFFHVANENYAPTAGCIAIAEKDMVQFLHWLKPNKKKAILVIGGLSTAN
;
A
#
# COMPACT_ATOMS: atom_id res chain seq x y z
N MET A 1 -4.98 59.15 7.91
CA MET A 1 -5.81 58.04 8.43
C MET A 1 -6.28 57.20 7.28
N LYS A 2 -5.57 56.13 6.96
CA LYS A 2 -5.98 55.03 6.08
C LYS A 2 -4.77 54.10 5.94
N LYS A 3 -4.97 52.85 6.26
CA LYS A 3 -4.21 51.63 5.96
C LYS A 3 -3.87 50.86 7.21
N LEU A 4 -4.77 50.00 7.60
CA LEU A 4 -4.45 48.76 8.31
C LEU A 4 -5.65 47.82 8.26
N LEU A 5 -5.80 47.05 7.22
CA LEU A 5 -6.75 45.92 7.17
C LEU A 5 -6.56 45.17 5.84
N LEU A 6 -5.40 44.51 5.67
CA LEU A 6 -5.26 43.43 4.67
C LEU A 6 -3.95 42.63 4.90
N SER A 7 -3.90 41.84 5.91
CA SER A 7 -2.77 40.89 6.08
C SER A 7 -3.05 39.70 7.01
N ILE A 8 -4.29 39.41 7.36
CA ILE A 8 -4.58 38.32 8.33
C ILE A 8 -5.14 37.04 7.64
N PHE A 9 -5.48 37.06 6.35
CA PHE A 9 -6.15 35.91 5.72
C PHE A 9 -5.22 34.89 5.01
N ILE A 10 -3.93 35.14 4.92
CA ILE A 10 -2.98 34.22 4.22
C ILE A 10 -2.24 33.29 5.19
N LEU A 11 -2.23 33.61 6.48
CA LEU A 11 -1.51 32.80 7.48
C LEU A 11 -2.28 31.57 7.98
N GLY A 12 -3.60 31.55 7.87
CA GLY A 12 -4.42 30.44 8.40
C GLY A 12 -4.30 29.12 7.62
N ASN A 13 -4.17 29.17 6.30
CA ASN A 13 -4.09 27.97 5.49
C ASN A 13 -2.68 27.34 5.44
N CYS A 14 -1.64 28.14 5.69
CA CYS A 14 -0.26 27.64 5.73
C CYS A 14 0.05 26.87 7.04
N PHE A 15 -0.57 27.28 8.15
CA PHE A 15 -0.38 26.62 9.45
C PHE A 15 -1.04 25.25 9.50
N ILE A 16 -2.20 25.04 8.87
CA ILE A 16 -2.89 23.75 8.86
C ILE A 16 -2.11 22.70 8.02
N VAL A 17 -1.51 23.14 6.91
CA VAL A 17 -0.68 22.26 6.06
C VAL A 17 0.66 21.92 6.75
N TYR A 18 1.23 22.84 7.52
CA TYR A 18 2.48 22.62 8.26
C TYR A 18 2.28 21.65 9.44
N GLY A 19 1.20 21.81 10.21
CA GLY A 19 0.88 20.89 11.32
C GLY A 19 0.63 19.45 10.87
N GLN A 20 -0.10 19.25 9.77
CA GLN A 20 -0.34 17.91 9.23
C GLN A 20 0.95 17.20 8.77
N ASN A 21 1.92 17.93 8.24
CA ASN A 21 3.21 17.36 7.84
C ASN A 21 4.10 17.01 9.04
N GLU A 22 4.14 17.84 10.08
CA GLU A 22 4.94 17.58 11.28
C GLU A 22 4.40 16.38 12.05
N ASP A 23 3.11 16.27 12.26
CA ASP A 23 2.47 15.12 12.91
C ASP A 23 2.72 13.82 12.15
N SER A 24 2.61 13.85 10.81
CA SER A 24 2.87 12.68 9.98
C SER A 24 4.34 12.24 10.03
N LEU A 25 5.28 13.18 10.07
CA LEU A 25 6.71 12.90 10.19
C LEU A 25 7.07 12.38 11.59
N PHE A 26 6.44 12.90 12.63
CA PHE A 26 6.60 12.40 14.00
C PHE A 26 6.18 10.94 14.09
N VAL A 27 5.01 10.59 13.55
CA VAL A 27 4.51 9.21 13.50
C VAL A 27 5.47 8.30 12.73
N VAL A 28 6.00 8.74 11.58
CA VAL A 28 6.97 7.94 10.80
C VAL A 28 8.28 7.74 11.58
N ASN A 29 8.78 8.73 12.30
CA ASN A 29 9.97 8.58 13.13
C ASN A 29 9.73 7.58 14.27
N HIS A 30 8.56 7.58 14.88
CA HIS A 30 8.17 6.58 15.88
C HIS A 30 8.12 5.17 15.28
N ILE A 31 7.52 5.01 14.08
CA ILE A 31 7.54 3.75 13.32
C ILE A 31 8.98 3.29 13.07
N ILE A 32 9.86 4.19 12.59
CA ILE A 32 11.27 3.87 12.34
C ILE A 32 11.95 3.34 13.61
N THR A 33 11.67 3.94 14.76
CA THR A 33 12.23 3.48 16.04
C THR A 33 11.76 2.07 16.39
N GLN A 34 10.47 1.75 16.16
CA GLN A 34 9.92 0.42 16.42
C GLN A 34 10.47 -0.65 15.47
N ILE A 35 10.67 -0.33 14.17
CA ILE A 35 11.13 -1.30 13.18
C ILE A 35 12.63 -1.59 13.26
N ILE A 36 13.44 -0.72 13.89
CA ILE A 36 14.89 -0.92 14.01
C ILE A 36 15.21 -2.24 14.74
N ALA A 37 14.39 -2.65 15.69
CA ALA A 37 14.56 -3.87 16.46
C ALA A 37 14.10 -5.15 15.72
N ASN A 38 13.46 -5.03 14.56
CA ASN A 38 12.91 -6.17 13.83
C ASN A 38 13.98 -6.81 12.94
N LYS A 39 14.44 -8.03 13.32
CA LYS A 39 15.45 -8.81 12.58
C LYS A 39 15.00 -9.23 11.18
N ASP A 40 13.68 -9.37 10.94
CA ASP A 40 13.16 -9.75 9.62
C ASP A 40 13.44 -8.67 8.56
N LEU A 41 13.71 -7.46 8.99
CA LEU A 41 14.08 -6.33 8.13
C LEU A 41 15.57 -6.21 7.80
N ASP A 42 16.43 -7.10 8.27
CA ASP A 42 17.87 -6.98 8.06
C ASP A 42 18.27 -7.01 6.59
N LYS A 43 17.63 -7.85 5.80
CA LYS A 43 17.87 -7.97 4.36
C LYS A 43 17.09 -6.96 3.53
N VAL A 44 16.05 -6.33 4.09
CA VAL A 44 15.22 -5.36 3.38
C VAL A 44 15.99 -4.04 3.20
N LYS A 45 15.94 -3.47 2.00
CA LYS A 45 16.62 -2.22 1.65
C LYS A 45 15.65 -1.09 1.31
N GLN A 46 14.45 -1.44 0.87
CA GLN A 46 13.36 -0.52 0.57
C GLN A 46 12.09 -1.06 1.22
N LEU A 47 11.46 -0.25 2.06
CA LEU A 47 10.30 -0.64 2.83
C LEU A 47 9.16 0.35 2.55
N VAL A 48 8.06 -0.16 2.06
CA VAL A 48 6.79 0.56 2.02
C VAL A 48 6.11 0.33 3.37
N VAL A 49 5.61 1.36 4.02
CA VAL A 49 4.90 1.23 5.30
C VAL A 49 3.50 1.77 5.15
N SER A 50 2.50 0.93 5.41
CA SER A 50 1.09 1.32 5.48
C SER A 50 0.63 1.33 6.92
N TYR A 51 0.01 2.42 7.36
CA TYR A 51 -0.39 2.62 8.75
C TYR A 51 -1.59 3.56 8.89
N GLN A 52 -2.26 3.50 10.04
CA GLN A 52 -3.27 4.48 10.42
C GLN A 52 -2.59 5.61 11.20
N ASN A 53 -2.90 6.86 10.85
CA ASN A 53 -2.50 8.00 11.68
C ASN A 53 -3.45 8.09 12.89
N PRO A 54 -2.95 7.94 14.13
CA PRO A 54 -3.79 7.93 15.31
C PRO A 54 -4.46 9.29 15.61
N ASN A 55 -3.90 10.38 15.08
CA ASN A 55 -4.39 11.74 15.32
C ASN A 55 -5.48 12.18 14.32
N LEU A 56 -5.69 11.43 13.25
CA LEU A 56 -6.64 11.74 12.18
C LEU A 56 -7.52 10.53 11.89
N ASN A 57 -8.82 10.63 12.15
CA ASN A 57 -9.75 9.51 11.98
C ASN A 57 -10.65 9.68 10.75
N PRO A 58 -10.71 8.72 9.82
CA PRO A 58 -9.73 7.65 9.59
C PRO A 58 -8.76 8.05 8.47
N LEU A 59 -7.57 8.47 8.79
CA LEU A 59 -6.56 8.71 7.76
C LEU A 59 -5.56 7.56 7.73
N TYR A 60 -5.57 6.80 6.64
CA TYR A 60 -4.57 5.80 6.33
C TYR A 60 -3.50 6.42 5.45
N LEU A 61 -2.26 6.08 5.74
CA LEU A 61 -1.08 6.64 5.08
C LEU A 61 -0.15 5.53 4.59
N VAL A 62 0.59 5.84 3.53
CA VAL A 62 1.70 5.02 3.04
C VAL A 62 2.93 5.89 2.91
N THR A 63 4.07 5.40 3.38
CA THR A 63 5.38 6.06 3.26
C THR A 63 6.43 5.11 2.70
N GLY A 64 7.47 5.65 2.07
CA GLY A 64 8.61 4.87 1.58
C GLY A 64 9.85 5.10 2.44
N LEU A 65 10.44 4.02 2.96
CA LEU A 65 11.67 4.05 3.74
C LEU A 65 12.82 3.35 3.00
N VAL A 66 14.02 3.90 3.08
CA VAL A 66 15.23 3.29 2.51
C VAL A 66 16.28 3.06 3.59
N LYS A 67 16.93 1.90 3.57
CA LYS A 67 18.04 1.58 4.47
C LYS A 67 19.36 2.03 3.85
N LYS A 68 20.02 3.03 4.46
CA LYS A 68 21.32 3.57 4.05
C LYS A 68 22.27 3.58 5.25
N GLY A 69 23.46 2.97 5.09
CA GLY A 69 24.44 2.88 6.20
C GLY A 69 23.85 2.23 7.46
N GLY A 70 23.03 1.20 7.29
CA GLY A 70 22.36 0.51 8.41
C GLY A 70 21.15 1.24 9.01
N LYS A 71 20.90 2.49 8.64
CA LYS A 71 19.81 3.33 9.21
C LYS A 71 18.67 3.49 8.22
N TRP A 72 17.43 3.45 8.71
CA TRP A 72 16.23 3.78 7.95
C TRP A 72 16.09 5.29 7.80
N LYS A 73 15.71 5.73 6.61
CA LYS A 73 15.44 7.14 6.28
C LYS A 73 14.19 7.23 5.41
N ILE A 74 13.42 8.29 5.57
CA ILE A 74 12.29 8.59 4.70
C ILE A 74 12.82 8.86 3.30
N ALA A 75 12.27 8.17 2.32
CA ALA A 75 12.55 8.35 0.90
C ALA A 75 11.35 8.88 0.14
N ILE A 76 10.14 8.54 0.58
CA ILE A 76 8.86 9.08 0.10
C ILE A 76 8.07 9.51 1.33
N ASN A 77 7.66 10.77 1.35
CA ASN A 77 6.84 11.32 2.43
C ASN A 77 5.50 10.61 2.51
N PRO A 78 4.82 10.61 3.68
CA PRO A 78 3.51 10.02 3.82
C PRO A 78 2.51 10.56 2.80
N VAL A 79 1.81 9.65 2.14
CA VAL A 79 0.73 9.95 1.19
C VAL A 79 -0.56 9.26 1.65
N ARG A 80 -1.70 9.85 1.31
CA ARG A 80 -3.01 9.27 1.64
C ARG A 80 -3.19 7.91 0.98
N ALA A 81 -3.81 6.97 1.70
CA ALA A 81 -4.12 5.64 1.22
C ALA A 81 -5.58 5.24 1.52
N SER A 82 -6.07 4.27 0.76
CA SER A 82 -7.24 3.46 1.08
C SER A 82 -6.79 2.07 1.47
N ILE A 83 -7.54 1.46 2.37
CA ILE A 83 -7.36 0.08 2.83
C ILE A 83 -8.69 -0.67 2.81
N GLY A 84 -8.71 -1.89 3.27
CA GLY A 84 -9.92 -2.70 3.40
C GLY A 84 -11.05 -1.94 4.12
N ARG A 85 -12.29 -2.05 3.61
CA ARG A 85 -13.47 -1.38 4.15
C ARG A 85 -13.74 -1.64 5.64
N ASN A 86 -13.26 -2.77 6.14
CA ASN A 86 -13.34 -3.17 7.54
C ASN A 86 -12.02 -2.99 8.33
N GLY A 87 -11.14 -2.07 7.83
CA GLY A 87 -9.87 -1.75 8.47
C GLY A 87 -8.80 -2.83 8.31
N PHE A 88 -7.99 -3.02 9.34
CA PHE A 88 -6.92 -3.99 9.36
C PHE A 88 -7.37 -5.32 10.02
N ALA A 89 -6.87 -6.43 9.49
CA ALA A 89 -6.96 -7.71 10.19
C ALA A 89 -5.84 -7.79 11.23
N SER A 90 -6.15 -8.27 12.43
CA SER A 90 -5.11 -8.64 13.39
C SER A 90 -4.23 -9.74 12.82
N ALA A 91 -3.00 -9.85 13.30
CA ALA A 91 -2.03 -10.84 12.84
C ALA A 91 -2.67 -12.26 12.82
N ASN A 92 -2.53 -12.96 11.70
CA ASN A 92 -3.05 -14.31 11.46
C ASN A 92 -4.60 -14.46 11.55
N LYS A 93 -5.36 -13.37 11.56
CA LYS A 93 -6.84 -13.38 11.66
C LYS A 93 -7.56 -13.00 10.36
N LYS A 94 -6.81 -12.71 9.28
CA LYS A 94 -7.39 -12.44 7.96
C LYS A 94 -8.14 -13.66 7.43
N LEU A 95 -9.33 -13.43 6.87
CA LEU A 95 -10.15 -14.43 6.20
C LEU A 95 -10.55 -13.93 4.82
N GLU A 96 -10.88 -14.87 3.92
CA GLU A 96 -11.44 -14.53 2.63
C GLU A 96 -12.75 -13.75 2.77
N GLY A 97 -12.92 -12.70 1.99
CA GLY A 97 -14.13 -11.87 1.98
C GLY A 97 -14.37 -10.97 3.20
N ASP A 98 -13.45 -10.95 4.21
CA ASP A 98 -13.63 -10.18 5.44
C ASP A 98 -13.52 -8.66 5.26
N GLY A 99 -13.07 -8.20 4.09
CA GLY A 99 -12.90 -6.78 3.77
C GLY A 99 -11.78 -6.08 4.56
N LYS A 100 -10.82 -6.83 5.12
CA LYS A 100 -9.73 -6.28 5.93
C LYS A 100 -8.39 -6.38 5.21
N THR A 101 -7.52 -5.41 5.46
CA THR A 101 -6.12 -5.46 5.01
C THR A 101 -5.28 -6.25 6.02
N PRO A 102 -4.53 -7.29 5.59
CA PRO A 102 -3.72 -8.08 6.51
C PRO A 102 -2.56 -7.27 7.09
N THR A 103 -2.36 -7.34 8.41
CA THR A 103 -1.18 -6.76 9.07
C THR A 103 0.01 -7.72 9.03
N GLY A 104 1.21 -7.18 8.90
CA GLY A 104 2.45 -7.95 8.86
C GLY A 104 3.49 -7.39 7.91
N LEU A 105 4.59 -8.12 7.75
CA LEU A 105 5.66 -7.83 6.82
C LEU A 105 5.57 -8.81 5.64
N TYR A 106 5.47 -8.28 4.43
CA TYR A 106 5.32 -9.06 3.20
C TYR A 106 6.31 -8.60 2.15
N ASP A 107 6.80 -9.48 1.31
CA ASP A 107 7.56 -9.10 0.12
C ASP A 107 6.62 -8.39 -0.88
N LEU A 108 7.16 -7.47 -1.67
CA LEU A 108 6.50 -6.90 -2.83
C LEU A 108 6.89 -7.71 -4.06
N GLY A 109 5.92 -8.38 -4.64
CA GLY A 109 6.04 -9.33 -5.73
C GLY A 109 5.93 -8.73 -7.12
N GLN A 110 5.23 -9.44 -8.01
CA GLN A 110 5.05 -9.09 -9.40
C GLN A 110 4.27 -7.78 -9.55
N LEU A 111 4.75 -6.91 -10.43
CA LEU A 111 4.01 -5.74 -10.90
C LEU A 111 3.24 -6.11 -12.17
N TYR A 112 1.95 -5.84 -12.18
CA TYR A 112 1.08 -5.91 -13.35
C TYR A 112 0.67 -4.51 -13.80
N SER A 113 0.48 -4.32 -15.10
CA SER A 113 -0.05 -3.09 -15.67
C SER A 113 -0.74 -3.39 -16.99
N TYR A 114 -1.89 -2.78 -17.24
CA TYR A 114 -2.50 -2.80 -18.57
C TYR A 114 -1.99 -1.66 -19.46
N GLU A 115 -1.21 -0.71 -18.91
CA GLU A 115 -0.55 0.34 -19.67
C GLU A 115 0.76 -0.16 -20.28
N GLY A 116 0.98 0.14 -21.56
CA GLY A 116 2.29 0.02 -22.17
C GLY A 116 3.20 1.18 -21.75
N GLY A 117 4.51 0.94 -21.68
CA GLY A 117 5.49 2.02 -21.46
C GLY A 117 5.55 2.54 -20.01
N VAL A 118 5.25 1.71 -19.03
CA VAL A 118 5.38 2.03 -17.59
C VAL A 118 6.81 2.52 -17.30
N LYS A 119 6.95 3.75 -16.82
CA LYS A 119 8.24 4.33 -16.45
C LYS A 119 8.72 3.79 -15.11
N THR A 120 9.23 2.58 -15.10
CA THR A 120 9.78 1.91 -13.91
C THR A 120 11.00 1.09 -14.27
N LYS A 121 11.86 0.82 -13.27
CA LYS A 121 12.97 -0.14 -13.39
C LYS A 121 12.59 -1.53 -12.89
N ILE A 122 11.41 -1.65 -12.28
CA ILE A 122 10.88 -2.94 -11.82
C ILE A 122 10.34 -3.68 -13.05
N PRO A 123 10.71 -4.95 -13.26
CA PRO A 123 10.07 -5.77 -14.28
C PRO A 123 8.56 -5.82 -14.03
N PHE A 124 7.78 -5.58 -15.07
CA PHE A 124 6.33 -5.70 -15.00
C PHE A 124 5.82 -6.62 -16.10
N GLN A 125 4.66 -7.21 -15.85
CA GLN A 125 3.91 -7.96 -16.84
C GLN A 125 2.77 -7.10 -17.34
N GLN A 126 2.72 -6.89 -18.67
CA GLN A 126 1.54 -6.26 -19.29
C GLN A 126 0.39 -7.24 -19.28
N VAL A 127 -0.79 -6.77 -18.91
CA VAL A 127 -2.00 -7.57 -18.76
C VAL A 127 -3.13 -7.05 -19.63
N ASP A 128 -4.05 -7.95 -19.98
CA ASP A 128 -5.25 -7.66 -20.75
C ASP A 128 -6.50 -8.31 -20.13
N SER A 129 -7.59 -8.43 -20.89
CA SER A 129 -8.86 -8.98 -20.43
C SER A 129 -8.84 -10.49 -20.14
N LEU A 130 -7.77 -11.19 -20.48
CA LEU A 130 -7.62 -12.64 -20.20
C LEU A 130 -6.94 -12.89 -18.85
N ASP A 131 -6.32 -11.87 -18.26
CA ASP A 131 -5.50 -11.99 -17.04
C ASP A 131 -6.37 -11.83 -15.79
N LYS A 132 -6.24 -12.79 -14.88
CA LYS A 132 -7.07 -12.93 -13.68
C LYS A 132 -6.22 -13.30 -12.47
N TRP A 133 -6.71 -12.94 -11.29
CA TRP A 133 -6.24 -13.47 -10.01
C TRP A 133 -7.38 -14.24 -9.36
N ILE A 134 -7.17 -15.50 -9.01
CA ILE A 134 -8.21 -16.38 -8.50
C ILE A 134 -8.42 -16.14 -7.01
N ASP A 135 -9.66 -15.81 -6.63
CA ASP A 135 -10.09 -15.61 -5.24
C ASP A 135 -11.12 -16.66 -4.78
N ASP A 136 -11.42 -17.64 -5.62
CA ASP A 136 -12.25 -18.81 -5.29
C ASP A 136 -11.50 -19.77 -4.38
N SER A 137 -11.85 -19.79 -3.09
CA SER A 137 -11.20 -20.64 -2.09
C SER A 137 -11.37 -22.14 -2.31
N SER A 138 -12.29 -22.56 -3.19
CA SER A 138 -12.46 -23.97 -3.59
C SER A 138 -11.50 -24.39 -4.71
N SER A 139 -11.02 -23.42 -5.49
CA SER A 139 -10.13 -23.67 -6.64
C SER A 139 -8.74 -24.12 -6.22
N GLU A 140 -8.10 -24.98 -7.04
CA GLU A 140 -6.68 -25.34 -6.90
C GLU A 140 -5.75 -24.17 -7.25
N ASP A 141 -6.26 -23.18 -7.98
CA ASP A 141 -5.55 -21.96 -8.35
C ASP A 141 -5.83 -20.80 -7.38
N TYR A 142 -6.45 -21.06 -6.24
CA TYR A 142 -6.72 -20.05 -5.23
C TYR A 142 -5.47 -19.23 -4.90
N ASN A 143 -5.64 -17.90 -4.89
CA ASN A 143 -4.62 -16.89 -4.66
C ASN A 143 -3.44 -16.96 -5.66
N LYS A 144 -3.74 -17.30 -6.92
CA LYS A 144 -2.76 -17.34 -8.01
C LYS A 144 -3.21 -16.54 -9.23
N TYR A 145 -2.24 -16.10 -10.01
CA TYR A 145 -2.46 -15.54 -11.34
C TYR A 145 -2.81 -16.65 -12.32
N VAL A 146 -3.81 -16.41 -13.16
CA VAL A 146 -4.22 -17.28 -14.27
C VAL A 146 -4.49 -16.44 -15.50
N ARG A 147 -4.04 -16.91 -16.68
CA ARG A 147 -4.36 -16.32 -17.97
C ARG A 147 -5.27 -17.26 -18.78
N GLY A 148 -6.34 -16.72 -19.33
CA GLY A 148 -7.28 -17.46 -20.19
C GLY A 148 -8.41 -18.12 -19.41
N ALA A 149 -8.84 -19.31 -19.87
CA ALA A 149 -9.95 -20.04 -19.26
C ALA A 149 -9.57 -20.57 -17.86
N THR A 150 -10.56 -20.62 -16.97
CA THR A 150 -10.44 -21.19 -15.63
C THR A 150 -11.76 -21.83 -15.22
N ASN A 151 -11.70 -22.86 -14.38
CA ASN A 151 -12.87 -23.46 -13.75
C ASN A 151 -13.23 -22.80 -12.41
N ALA A 152 -12.45 -21.81 -11.98
CA ALA A 152 -12.75 -21.06 -10.76
C ALA A 152 -14.06 -20.26 -10.94
N THR A 153 -14.88 -20.24 -9.90
CA THR A 153 -16.18 -19.56 -9.88
C THR A 153 -16.08 -18.09 -9.51
N SER A 154 -14.94 -17.67 -8.94
CA SER A 154 -14.65 -16.29 -8.55
C SER A 154 -13.20 -15.92 -8.85
N PHE A 155 -13.00 -14.71 -9.36
CA PHE A 155 -11.68 -14.15 -9.67
C PHE A 155 -11.77 -12.64 -9.91
N GLU A 156 -10.63 -11.96 -9.75
CA GLU A 156 -10.48 -10.56 -10.13
C GLU A 156 -9.78 -10.43 -11.49
N TYR A 157 -10.36 -9.64 -12.41
CA TYR A 157 -9.64 -9.26 -13.63
C TYR A 157 -8.52 -8.27 -13.31
N LEU A 158 -7.32 -8.49 -13.84
CA LEU A 158 -6.19 -7.58 -13.68
C LEU A 158 -6.25 -6.36 -14.62
N LYS A 159 -7.16 -6.37 -15.60
CA LYS A 159 -7.54 -5.21 -16.39
C LYS A 159 -8.98 -4.83 -16.09
N LEU A 160 -9.16 -3.83 -15.26
CA LEU A 160 -10.45 -3.25 -14.92
C LEU A 160 -10.84 -2.15 -15.91
N LYS A 161 -12.11 -1.75 -15.92
CA LYS A 161 -12.59 -0.55 -16.63
C LYS A 161 -12.19 0.73 -15.90
N SER A 162 -12.01 0.66 -14.58
CA SER A 162 -11.50 1.73 -13.72
C SER A 162 -9.98 1.76 -13.74
N ILE A 163 -9.40 2.82 -13.14
CA ILE A 163 -7.94 2.98 -13.07
C ILE A 163 -7.28 2.15 -11.96
N ASP A 164 -8.05 1.48 -11.13
CA ASP A 164 -7.56 0.86 -9.88
C ASP A 164 -6.36 -0.07 -10.11
N TYR A 165 -6.40 -0.89 -11.16
CA TYR A 165 -5.29 -1.82 -11.47
C TYR A 165 -4.41 -1.35 -12.63
N LYS A 166 -4.42 -0.03 -12.94
CA LYS A 166 -3.49 0.55 -13.91
C LYS A 166 -2.03 0.21 -13.57
N TYR A 167 -1.70 0.27 -12.28
CA TYR A 167 -0.47 -0.27 -11.69
C TYR A 167 -0.88 -1.10 -10.48
N CYS A 168 -0.58 -2.37 -10.50
CA CYS A 168 -1.01 -3.35 -9.51
C CYS A 168 0.17 -4.24 -9.11
N MET A 169 0.70 -4.06 -7.91
CA MET A 169 1.82 -4.84 -7.38
C MET A 169 1.31 -5.82 -6.34
N VAL A 170 1.67 -7.09 -6.49
CA VAL A 170 1.30 -8.15 -5.55
C VAL A 170 1.95 -7.88 -4.19
N ILE A 171 1.17 -7.89 -3.13
CA ILE A 171 1.66 -8.05 -1.77
C ILE A 171 1.64 -9.56 -1.51
N GLU A 172 2.82 -10.14 -1.24
CA GLU A 172 2.99 -11.60 -1.09
C GLU A 172 2.38 -12.10 0.24
N TYR A 173 1.09 -11.78 0.42
CA TYR A 173 0.28 -12.29 1.51
C TYR A 173 -0.38 -13.61 1.09
N ASN A 174 -0.25 -14.65 1.91
CA ASN A 174 -0.83 -15.97 1.65
C ASN A 174 -0.48 -16.58 0.29
N THR A 175 0.71 -16.30 -0.23
CA THR A 175 1.19 -16.80 -1.53
C THR A 175 2.13 -17.99 -1.40
N HIS A 176 2.89 -18.09 -0.31
CA HIS A 176 3.88 -19.15 -0.10
C HIS A 176 4.01 -19.54 1.39
N PRO A 177 3.33 -20.63 1.83
CA PRO A 177 2.34 -21.42 1.09
C PRO A 177 0.97 -20.75 1.03
N VAL A 178 0.20 -21.09 0.01
CA VAL A 178 -1.21 -20.70 -0.07
C VAL A 178 -2.04 -21.54 0.89
N VAL A 179 -2.86 -20.88 1.71
CA VAL A 179 -3.82 -21.51 2.61
C VAL A 179 -5.22 -21.07 2.21
N LYS A 180 -6.06 -22.02 1.76
CA LYS A 180 -7.43 -21.75 1.30
C LYS A 180 -8.25 -21.05 2.38
N GLY A 181 -9.03 -20.02 2.01
CA GLY A 181 -9.88 -19.25 2.90
C GLY A 181 -9.19 -18.22 3.82
N LYS A 182 -7.86 -18.07 3.71
CA LYS A 182 -7.10 -17.09 4.53
C LYS A 182 -6.92 -15.74 3.87
N GLY A 183 -7.61 -15.49 2.78
CA GLY A 183 -7.54 -14.25 2.00
C GLY A 183 -6.65 -14.38 0.78
N SER A 184 -7.03 -13.70 -0.28
CA SER A 184 -6.40 -13.69 -1.60
C SER A 184 -6.40 -12.30 -2.20
N ALA A 185 -5.76 -12.13 -3.35
CA ALA A 185 -5.79 -10.91 -4.17
C ALA A 185 -5.45 -9.64 -3.37
N ILE A 186 -4.38 -9.69 -2.56
CA ILE A 186 -3.93 -8.52 -1.80
C ILE A 186 -2.87 -7.78 -2.61
N PHE A 187 -3.22 -6.56 -3.05
CA PHE A 187 -2.40 -5.75 -3.94
C PHE A 187 -2.08 -4.37 -3.35
N PHE A 188 -0.98 -3.80 -3.81
CA PHE A 188 -0.66 -2.38 -3.71
C PHE A 188 -0.93 -1.76 -5.09
N HIS A 189 -1.96 -0.88 -5.19
CA HIS A 189 -2.46 -0.43 -6.48
C HIS A 189 -2.89 1.04 -6.48
N VAL A 190 -3.40 1.53 -7.62
CA VAL A 190 -3.92 2.89 -7.78
C VAL A 190 -5.29 3.01 -7.10
N ALA A 191 -5.50 4.06 -6.33
CA ALA A 191 -6.80 4.39 -5.76
C ALA A 191 -7.69 5.09 -6.80
N ASN A 192 -9.00 4.85 -6.72
CA ASN A 192 -9.95 5.68 -7.44
C ASN A 192 -9.96 7.13 -6.90
N GLU A 193 -10.56 8.05 -7.63
CA GLU A 193 -10.57 9.48 -7.32
C GLU A 193 -11.11 9.81 -5.92
N ASN A 194 -12.05 9.01 -5.40
CA ASN A 194 -12.68 9.22 -4.11
C ASN A 194 -11.98 8.50 -2.96
N TYR A 195 -10.91 7.73 -3.23
CA TYR A 195 -10.28 6.87 -2.24
C TYR A 195 -11.29 5.92 -1.57
N ALA A 196 -12.17 5.31 -2.36
CA ALA A 196 -13.12 4.34 -1.84
C ALA A 196 -12.36 3.20 -1.13
N PRO A 197 -12.91 2.69 -0.01
CA PRO A 197 -12.31 1.55 0.69
C PRO A 197 -12.23 0.33 -0.21
N THR A 198 -11.17 -0.48 -0.04
CA THR A 198 -10.92 -1.69 -0.81
C THR A 198 -11.56 -2.93 -0.17
N ALA A 199 -11.41 -4.10 -0.79
CA ALA A 199 -11.75 -5.39 -0.19
C ALA A 199 -10.63 -5.96 0.71
N GLY A 200 -9.45 -5.31 0.75
CA GLY A 200 -8.29 -5.74 1.53
C GLY A 200 -6.97 -5.21 0.99
N CYS A 201 -6.96 -4.71 -0.25
CA CYS A 201 -5.81 -4.10 -0.89
C CYS A 201 -5.41 -2.78 -0.21
N ILE A 202 -4.24 -2.28 -0.59
CA ILE A 202 -3.75 -0.94 -0.22
C ILE A 202 -3.69 -0.12 -1.50
N ALA A 203 -4.39 1.02 -1.54
CA ALA A 203 -4.45 1.86 -2.72
C ALA A 203 -4.02 3.30 -2.43
N ILE A 204 -3.26 3.91 -3.36
CA ILE A 204 -2.79 5.30 -3.28
C ILE A 204 -3.06 6.02 -4.61
N ALA A 205 -3.03 7.35 -4.62
CA ALA A 205 -3.21 8.10 -5.86
C ALA A 205 -2.21 7.68 -6.94
N GLU A 206 -2.63 7.75 -8.21
CA GLU A 206 -1.79 7.36 -9.35
C GLU A 206 -0.42 8.08 -9.34
N LYS A 207 -0.41 9.39 -9.10
CA LYS A 207 0.83 10.19 -9.03
C LYS A 207 1.81 9.66 -7.99
N ASP A 208 1.28 9.23 -6.85
CA ASP A 208 2.07 8.69 -5.74
C ASP A 208 2.55 7.27 -6.07
N MET A 209 1.69 6.44 -6.70
CA MET A 209 2.08 5.11 -7.18
C MET A 209 3.24 5.18 -8.19
N VAL A 210 3.18 6.11 -9.14
CA VAL A 210 4.28 6.37 -10.09
C VAL A 210 5.56 6.76 -9.36
N GLN A 211 5.49 7.58 -8.30
CA GLN A 211 6.64 7.93 -7.48
C GLN A 211 7.25 6.70 -6.80
N PHE A 212 6.43 5.81 -6.22
CA PHE A 212 6.88 4.55 -5.65
C PHE A 212 7.54 3.65 -6.70
N LEU A 213 6.94 3.50 -7.88
CA LEU A 213 7.49 2.68 -8.98
C LEU A 213 8.84 3.19 -9.48
N HIS A 214 9.06 4.50 -9.55
CA HIS A 214 10.35 5.08 -9.90
C HIS A 214 11.42 4.88 -8.81
N TRP A 215 11.00 4.91 -7.55
CA TRP A 215 11.89 4.76 -6.41
C TRP A 215 12.31 3.31 -6.16
N LEU A 216 11.40 2.35 -6.30
CA LEU A 216 11.67 0.94 -6.10
C LEU A 216 12.74 0.43 -7.09
N LYS A 217 13.62 -0.47 -6.66
CA LYS A 217 14.73 -1.00 -7.45
C LYS A 217 14.64 -2.51 -7.60
N PRO A 218 14.87 -3.06 -8.81
CA PRO A 218 14.74 -4.51 -9.05
C PRO A 218 15.76 -5.33 -8.28
N ASN A 219 16.97 -4.79 -8.09
CA ASN A 219 18.11 -5.47 -7.45
C ASN A 219 18.18 -5.26 -5.93
N LYS A 220 17.13 -4.71 -5.31
CA LYS A 220 17.06 -4.52 -3.85
C LYS A 220 15.87 -5.29 -3.31
N LYS A 221 16.08 -6.01 -2.18
CA LYS A 221 14.97 -6.61 -1.47
C LYS A 221 14.04 -5.49 -0.98
N LYS A 222 12.81 -5.54 -1.43
CA LYS A 222 11.71 -4.62 -1.12
C LYS A 222 10.60 -5.37 -0.42
N ALA A 223 9.99 -4.73 0.54
CA ALA A 223 8.87 -5.29 1.28
C ALA A 223 7.85 -4.20 1.60
N ILE A 224 6.66 -4.61 2.01
CA ILE A 224 5.64 -3.77 2.61
C ILE A 224 5.39 -4.21 4.04
N LEU A 225 5.41 -3.27 4.97
CA LEU A 225 5.01 -3.44 6.35
C LEU A 225 3.64 -2.80 6.54
N VAL A 226 2.66 -3.60 6.93
CA VAL A 226 1.31 -3.13 7.24
C VAL A 226 1.14 -3.10 8.75
N ILE A 227 0.99 -1.90 9.30
CA ILE A 227 0.80 -1.67 10.73
C ILE A 227 -0.66 -1.33 10.95
N GLY A 228 -1.36 -2.07 11.77
CA GLY A 228 -2.77 -1.85 12.09
C GLY A 228 -2.99 -0.51 12.79
N GLY A 229 -3.18 -0.46 14.06
CA GLY A 229 -3.17 0.78 14.85
C GLY A 229 -1.79 0.98 15.47
N LEU A 230 -1.28 2.19 15.43
CA LEU A 230 -0.17 2.57 16.31
C LEU A 230 -0.78 2.76 17.70
N SER A 231 -0.36 1.94 18.66
CA SER A 231 -0.66 2.22 20.05
C SER A 231 0.00 3.55 20.40
N THR A 232 -0.79 4.56 20.71
CA THR A 232 -0.27 5.71 21.46
C THR A 232 0.04 5.19 22.85
N ALA A 233 1.25 4.64 23.03
CA ALA A 233 1.74 4.38 24.37
C ALA A 233 1.84 5.73 25.08
N ASN A 234 1.00 5.92 26.10
CA ASN A 234 1.14 6.98 27.09
C ASN A 234 2.49 6.88 27.79
#